data_cef146592c9d96fa194bd9f6914adb99
#
_entry.id   cef146592c9d96fa194bd9f6914adb99
#
_cell.length_a   1.000
_cell.length_b   1.000
_cell.length_c   1.000
_cell.angle_alpha   90.00
_cell.angle_beta   90.00
_cell.angle_gamma   90.00
#
_symmetry.space_group_name_H-M   'P 1'
#
loop_
_entity.id
_entity.type
_entity.pdbx_description
1 polymer ?
#
loop_
_entity_poly.entity_id
_entity_poly.type
_entity_poly.pdbx_seq_one_letter_code
_entity_poly.pdbx_strand_id
1 'polypeptide(L)'
;MNKAIVTTNFTFPGLKDVYKGKVRDVYNINNEYLVMVVSDRISAFDVVLPKGIPFKGQVLNQIASKFLDATSDIVPNWKIATPDPMVTVGHLCEPYKVEMVIRGYLTGHAWREYNSGKRSLCGIQLPEGMKENQKFAAPIITPTTKASEGHDEDISREEIIAQGLVSAEEYAKLELYTRAIFQRGTEMAAQMGLILVDTKYEFGKKDGVIYLIDEIHTPDSSRYFYADGYQERLAKGENQKQLSKEFVRQWLIENNFQGKEGQKVPFMSDDFVAQISERYIELFEHITGDKFVRAELEDVNARIFQNITEFITKKL
;
A
#
# COMPACT_ATOMS: atom_id res chain seq x y z
N MET A 1 7.04 -18.67 20.62
CA MET A 1 7.74 -17.39 20.40
C MET A 1 7.26 -16.79 19.10
N ASN A 2 6.89 -15.53 19.10
CA ASN A 2 6.49 -14.83 17.88
C ASN A 2 7.74 -14.66 17.00
N LYS A 3 7.79 -15.34 15.85
CA LYS A 3 8.92 -15.33 14.90
C LYS A 3 8.82 -14.19 13.87
N ALA A 4 8.03 -13.16 14.16
CA ALA A 4 7.85 -12.02 13.29
C ALA A 4 9.07 -11.08 13.32
N ILE A 5 9.48 -10.59 12.15
CA ILE A 5 10.54 -9.58 12.04
C ILE A 5 9.94 -8.17 12.20
N VAL A 6 10.29 -7.52 13.30
CA VAL A 6 9.81 -6.15 13.61
C VAL A 6 10.93 -5.11 13.57
N THR A 7 12.17 -5.54 13.55
CA THR A 7 13.35 -4.66 13.51
C THR A 7 14.43 -5.28 12.63
N THR A 8 15.05 -4.47 11.78
CA THR A 8 16.23 -4.83 11.01
C THR A 8 17.37 -3.88 11.34
N ASN A 9 18.59 -4.39 11.46
CA ASN A 9 19.80 -3.60 11.70
C ASN A 9 20.93 -4.19 10.88
N PHE A 10 20.81 -4.04 9.56
CA PHE A 10 21.79 -4.59 8.63
C PHE A 10 22.83 -3.53 8.25
N THR A 11 24.05 -3.99 8.00
CA THR A 11 25.10 -3.20 7.40
C THR A 11 25.54 -3.91 6.12
N PHE A 12 25.25 -3.29 4.99
CA PHE A 12 25.61 -3.82 3.67
C PHE A 12 26.80 -3.08 3.07
N PRO A 13 27.56 -3.72 2.15
CA PRO A 13 28.53 -3.01 1.34
C PRO A 13 27.87 -1.83 0.60
N GLY A 14 28.50 -0.65 0.66
CA GLY A 14 27.96 0.54 0.01
C GLY A 14 26.81 1.24 0.71
N LEU A 15 26.42 0.80 1.91
CA LEU A 15 25.36 1.44 2.69
C LEU A 15 25.69 2.93 2.95
N LYS A 16 24.74 3.80 2.63
CA LYS A 16 24.81 5.25 2.84
C LYS A 16 23.95 5.71 4.00
N ASP A 17 22.69 5.32 3.98
CA ASP A 17 21.72 5.66 5.03
C ASP A 17 20.60 4.59 5.11
N VAL A 18 19.80 4.67 6.18
CA VAL A 18 18.67 3.77 6.43
C VAL A 18 17.46 4.57 6.88
N TYR A 19 16.38 4.47 6.15
CA TYR A 19 15.08 5.00 6.57
C TYR A 19 14.24 3.90 7.24
N LYS A 20 13.74 4.17 8.44
CA LYS A 20 12.87 3.29 9.22
C LYS A 20 11.43 3.77 9.15
N GLY A 21 10.63 3.18 8.27
CA GLY A 21 9.21 3.48 8.15
C GLY A 21 8.32 2.71 9.14
N LYS A 22 7.01 2.95 9.08
CA LYS A 22 6.03 2.26 9.94
C LYS A 22 6.02 0.73 9.74
N VAL A 23 6.23 0.27 8.51
CA VAL A 23 6.17 -1.18 8.15
C VAL A 23 7.34 -1.63 7.26
N ARG A 24 8.19 -0.72 6.80
CA ARG A 24 9.33 -0.99 5.92
C ARG A 24 10.59 -0.35 6.44
N ASP A 25 11.71 -1.03 6.27
CA ASP A 25 13.05 -0.49 6.47
C ASP A 25 13.73 -0.41 5.10
N VAL A 26 14.21 0.77 4.72
CA VAL A 26 14.77 1.06 3.41
C VAL A 26 16.23 1.44 3.54
N TYR A 27 17.10 0.66 2.89
CA TYR A 27 18.55 0.83 2.91
C TYR A 27 18.99 1.43 1.58
N ASN A 28 19.66 2.57 1.62
CA ASN A 28 20.25 3.23 0.46
C ASN A 28 21.65 2.67 0.20
N ILE A 29 21.86 2.09 -0.97
CA ILE A 29 23.12 1.50 -1.39
C ILE A 29 23.73 2.34 -2.51
N ASN A 30 24.94 2.85 -2.28
CA ASN A 30 25.73 3.65 -3.23
C ASN A 30 25.07 4.95 -3.73
N ASN A 31 23.96 5.42 -3.13
CA ASN A 31 23.08 6.46 -3.67
C ASN A 31 22.52 6.14 -5.06
N GLU A 32 22.33 4.87 -5.36
CA GLU A 32 21.85 4.38 -6.66
C GLU A 32 20.74 3.37 -6.52
N TYR A 33 20.79 2.55 -5.47
CA TYR A 33 19.83 1.47 -5.24
C TYR A 33 19.17 1.58 -3.87
N LEU A 34 17.93 1.12 -3.80
CA LEU A 34 17.21 0.90 -2.55
C LEU A 34 17.02 -0.59 -2.31
N VAL A 35 17.30 -1.02 -1.08
CA VAL A 35 16.91 -2.34 -0.56
C VAL A 35 15.78 -2.11 0.43
N MET A 36 14.57 -2.47 0.06
CA MET A 36 13.38 -2.34 0.89
C MET A 36 13.07 -3.66 1.56
N VAL A 37 13.17 -3.70 2.89
CA VAL A 37 12.77 -4.85 3.71
C VAL A 37 11.37 -4.59 4.25
N VAL A 38 10.40 -5.40 3.83
CA VAL A 38 9.02 -5.32 4.33
C VAL A 38 8.93 -6.13 5.61
N SER A 39 8.79 -5.44 6.73
CA SER A 39 8.73 -6.08 8.05
C SER A 39 7.33 -6.62 8.37
N ASP A 40 7.25 -7.40 9.42
CA ASP A 40 5.99 -7.92 9.96
C ASP A 40 5.28 -6.94 10.90
N ARG A 41 5.78 -5.69 11.00
CA ARG A 41 5.08 -4.63 11.72
C ARG A 41 3.72 -4.37 11.10
N ILE A 42 2.72 -4.14 11.93
CA ILE A 42 1.39 -3.71 11.50
C ILE A 42 1.09 -2.34 12.10
N SER A 43 0.56 -1.45 11.29
CA SER A 43 0.17 -0.11 11.71
C SER A 43 -1.32 0.10 11.47
N ALA A 44 -2.03 0.65 12.45
CA ALA A 44 -3.41 1.08 12.32
C ALA A 44 -3.60 2.40 13.09
N PHE A 45 -4.42 3.32 12.56
CA PHE A 45 -4.61 4.66 13.14
C PHE A 45 -3.28 5.42 13.37
N ASP A 46 -2.34 5.29 12.43
CA ASP A 46 -0.98 5.85 12.48
C ASP A 46 -0.08 5.34 13.61
N VAL A 47 -0.54 4.35 14.36
CA VAL A 47 0.21 3.71 15.44
C VAL A 47 0.72 2.34 15.00
N VAL A 48 2.02 2.08 15.18
CA VAL A 48 2.60 0.73 15.03
C VAL A 48 2.19 -0.11 16.24
N LEU A 49 1.53 -1.25 15.98
CA LEU A 49 1.05 -2.13 17.03
C LEU A 49 2.21 -2.92 17.67
N PRO A 50 2.08 -3.33 18.95
CA PRO A 50 3.20 -3.86 19.73
C PRO A 50 3.68 -5.25 19.32
N LYS A 51 2.87 -6.01 18.58
CA LYS A 51 3.24 -7.34 18.07
C LYS A 51 3.32 -7.33 16.56
N GLY A 52 4.39 -7.92 16.01
CA GLY A 52 4.50 -8.21 14.59
C GLY A 52 3.58 -9.38 14.20
N ILE A 53 3.16 -9.39 12.96
CA ILE A 53 2.30 -10.42 12.36
C ILE A 53 3.14 -11.31 11.46
N PRO A 54 3.42 -12.57 11.82
CA PRO A 54 4.23 -13.47 11.00
C PRO A 54 3.71 -13.53 9.56
N PHE A 55 4.62 -13.55 8.60
CA PHE A 55 4.35 -13.56 7.16
C PHE A 55 3.72 -12.31 6.56
N LYS A 56 3.32 -11.30 7.35
CA LYS A 56 2.73 -10.08 6.80
C LYS A 56 3.68 -9.39 5.81
N GLY A 57 4.95 -9.26 6.17
CA GLY A 57 5.96 -8.66 5.30
C GLY A 57 6.13 -9.43 3.99
N GLN A 58 6.16 -10.77 4.06
CA GLN A 58 6.21 -11.63 2.88
C GLN A 58 4.98 -11.43 1.98
N VAL A 59 3.78 -11.44 2.55
CA VAL A 59 2.52 -11.24 1.82
C VAL A 59 2.55 -9.91 1.06
N LEU A 60 2.86 -8.81 1.74
CA LEU A 60 2.87 -7.48 1.11
C LEU A 60 3.92 -7.37 0.01
N ASN A 61 5.15 -7.86 0.27
CA ASN A 61 6.23 -7.79 -0.71
C ASN A 61 5.92 -8.59 -1.97
N GLN A 62 5.39 -9.80 -1.82
CA GLN A 62 5.08 -10.67 -2.96
C GLN A 62 3.88 -10.16 -3.77
N ILE A 63 2.84 -9.61 -3.12
CA ILE A 63 1.73 -8.95 -3.84
C ILE A 63 2.26 -7.76 -4.63
N ALA A 64 3.00 -6.85 -3.98
CA ALA A 64 3.57 -5.68 -4.65
C ALA A 64 4.44 -6.09 -5.84
N SER A 65 5.33 -7.07 -5.66
CA SER A 65 6.21 -7.57 -6.71
C SER A 65 5.43 -8.10 -7.92
N LYS A 66 4.39 -8.92 -7.69
CA LYS A 66 3.54 -9.47 -8.77
C LYS A 66 2.87 -8.36 -9.58
N PHE A 67 2.32 -7.36 -8.92
CA PHE A 67 1.63 -6.26 -9.61
C PHE A 67 2.60 -5.29 -10.28
N LEU A 68 3.79 -5.05 -9.73
CA LEU A 68 4.84 -4.28 -10.40
C LEU A 68 5.26 -4.95 -11.71
N ASP A 69 5.39 -6.30 -11.72
CA ASP A 69 5.66 -7.04 -12.95
C ASP A 69 4.50 -6.96 -13.95
N ALA A 70 3.27 -7.13 -13.48
CA ALA A 70 2.07 -7.13 -14.31
C ALA A 70 1.72 -5.76 -14.92
N THR A 71 2.37 -4.68 -14.49
CA THR A 71 2.16 -3.30 -14.96
C THR A 71 3.40 -2.69 -15.61
N SER A 72 4.47 -3.48 -15.77
CA SER A 72 5.76 -3.00 -16.31
C SER A 72 5.70 -2.56 -17.77
N ASP A 73 4.71 -3.01 -18.54
CA ASP A 73 4.40 -2.58 -19.91
C ASP A 73 3.67 -1.21 -19.96
N ILE A 74 3.13 -0.74 -18.84
CA ILE A 74 2.42 0.55 -18.74
C ILE A 74 3.39 1.67 -18.36
N VAL A 75 4.19 1.44 -17.34
CA VAL A 75 5.17 2.39 -16.82
C VAL A 75 6.37 1.63 -16.26
N PRO A 76 7.61 2.11 -16.46
CA PRO A 76 8.76 1.56 -15.78
C PRO A 76 8.53 1.61 -14.26
N ASN A 77 8.98 0.60 -13.54
CA ASN A 77 8.91 0.61 -12.09
C ASN A 77 10.30 0.46 -11.45
N TRP A 78 10.39 0.85 -10.19
CA TRP A 78 11.65 0.90 -9.46
C TRP A 78 12.27 -0.47 -9.18
N LYS A 79 11.49 -1.56 -9.23
CA LYS A 79 11.93 -2.91 -8.89
C LYS A 79 12.97 -3.46 -9.88
N ILE A 80 14.07 -3.97 -9.36
CA ILE A 80 15.07 -4.73 -10.10
C ILE A 80 14.94 -6.22 -9.79
N ALA A 81 14.82 -6.59 -8.50
CA ALA A 81 14.77 -7.98 -8.05
C ALA A 81 14.09 -8.12 -6.69
N THR A 82 13.73 -9.36 -6.37
CA THR A 82 13.23 -9.79 -5.04
C THR A 82 14.11 -10.92 -4.52
N PRO A 83 15.31 -10.61 -3.97
CA PRO A 83 16.26 -11.62 -3.53
C PRO A 83 15.77 -12.45 -2.34
N ASP A 84 14.81 -11.94 -1.57
CA ASP A 84 14.15 -12.64 -0.47
C ASP A 84 12.64 -12.40 -0.55
N PRO A 85 11.78 -13.31 -0.09
CA PRO A 85 10.32 -13.12 -0.08
C PRO A 85 9.84 -11.84 0.60
N MET A 86 10.63 -11.27 1.50
CA MET A 86 10.32 -10.03 2.22
C MET A 86 11.12 -8.82 1.72
N VAL A 87 11.87 -8.94 0.62
CA VAL A 87 12.78 -7.89 0.16
C VAL A 87 12.59 -7.58 -1.31
N THR A 88 12.49 -6.31 -1.63
CA THR A 88 12.63 -5.79 -2.99
C THR A 88 13.86 -4.91 -3.08
N VAL A 89 14.69 -5.14 -4.10
CA VAL A 89 15.80 -4.26 -4.48
C VAL A 89 15.41 -3.52 -5.74
N GLY A 90 15.67 -2.23 -5.78
CA GLY A 90 15.30 -1.42 -6.90
C GLY A 90 16.12 -0.14 -7.05
N HIS A 91 15.77 0.66 -8.03
CA HIS A 91 16.40 1.94 -8.30
C HIS A 91 16.07 2.98 -7.23
N LEU A 92 17.04 3.76 -6.82
CA LEU A 92 16.81 5.00 -6.08
C LEU A 92 16.23 6.03 -7.05
N CYS A 93 14.96 6.36 -6.90
CA CYS A 93 14.27 7.40 -7.65
C CYS A 93 14.01 8.60 -6.73
N GLU A 94 14.05 9.81 -7.26
CA GLU A 94 13.60 11.01 -6.56
C GLU A 94 12.07 11.03 -6.53
N PRO A 95 11.41 10.88 -5.36
CA PRO A 95 9.96 10.77 -5.29
C PRO A 95 9.28 12.12 -5.58
N TYR A 96 8.18 12.11 -6.32
CA TYR A 96 7.26 13.24 -6.34
C TYR A 96 6.62 13.42 -4.96
N LYS A 97 6.40 14.67 -4.57
CA LYS A 97 5.81 15.01 -3.25
C LYS A 97 4.28 14.96 -3.27
N VAL A 98 3.75 14.04 -4.05
CA VAL A 98 2.31 13.79 -4.17
C VAL A 98 2.05 12.28 -4.26
N GLU A 99 0.96 11.84 -3.66
CA GLU A 99 0.41 10.51 -3.82
C GLU A 99 -0.79 10.56 -4.76
N MET A 100 -0.81 9.70 -5.75
CA MET A 100 -1.90 9.60 -6.72
C MET A 100 -2.94 8.60 -6.22
N VAL A 101 -3.91 9.08 -5.45
CA VAL A 101 -5.03 8.27 -4.97
C VAL A 101 -6.11 8.21 -6.04
N ILE A 102 -6.49 7.00 -6.47
CA ILE A 102 -7.57 6.79 -7.44
C ILE A 102 -8.70 5.98 -6.78
N ARG A 103 -9.93 6.40 -7.05
CA ARG A 103 -11.13 5.82 -6.43
C ARG A 103 -12.15 5.45 -7.50
N GLY A 104 -12.54 4.18 -7.51
CA GLY A 104 -13.65 3.69 -8.34
C GLY A 104 -14.99 3.78 -7.61
N TYR A 105 -14.99 3.95 -6.28
CA TYR A 105 -16.17 3.88 -5.42
C TYR A 105 -16.13 4.95 -4.33
N LEU A 106 -17.30 5.43 -3.93
CA LEU A 106 -17.45 6.40 -2.85
C LEU A 106 -17.39 5.70 -1.49
N THR A 107 -16.18 5.59 -0.92
CA THR A 107 -15.96 4.91 0.37
C THR A 107 -14.82 5.53 1.16
N GLY A 108 -14.65 5.12 2.40
CA GLY A 108 -13.56 5.54 3.26
C GLY A 108 -13.50 7.06 3.46
N HIS A 109 -12.34 7.69 3.18
CA HIS A 109 -12.18 9.14 3.31
C HIS A 109 -13.16 9.90 2.43
N ALA A 110 -13.28 9.55 1.15
CA ALA A 110 -14.21 10.21 0.23
C ALA A 110 -15.66 10.14 0.71
N TRP A 111 -16.10 9.02 1.27
CA TRP A 111 -17.42 8.90 1.87
C TRP A 111 -17.59 9.79 3.10
N ARG A 112 -16.61 9.85 4.01
CA ARG A 112 -16.69 10.70 5.20
C ARG A 112 -16.85 12.17 4.83
N GLU A 113 -16.07 12.63 3.85
CA GLU A 113 -16.18 14.00 3.34
C GLU A 113 -17.54 14.27 2.69
N TYR A 114 -18.00 13.34 1.86
CA TYR A 114 -19.32 13.44 1.22
C TYR A 114 -20.46 13.44 2.24
N ASN A 115 -20.42 12.55 3.22
CA ASN A 115 -21.44 12.42 4.27
C ASN A 115 -21.45 13.62 5.23
N SER A 116 -20.33 14.34 5.36
CA SER A 116 -20.25 15.61 6.10
C SER A 116 -20.89 16.80 5.35
N GLY A 117 -21.36 16.58 4.11
CA GLY A 117 -22.01 17.60 3.29
C GLY A 117 -21.12 18.16 2.18
N LYS A 118 -19.83 17.78 2.08
CA LYS A 118 -18.97 18.21 0.97
C LYS A 118 -19.41 17.58 -0.34
N ARG A 119 -19.36 18.36 -1.42
CA ARG A 119 -19.69 17.93 -2.79
C ARG A 119 -18.53 18.16 -3.76
N SER A 120 -17.37 18.49 -3.21
CA SER A 120 -16.12 18.59 -3.97
C SER A 120 -15.01 17.91 -3.18
N LEU A 121 -14.16 17.16 -3.85
CA LEU A 121 -12.98 16.50 -3.29
C LEU A 121 -11.81 16.67 -4.25
N CYS A 122 -10.71 17.26 -3.80
CA CYS A 122 -9.54 17.59 -4.63
C CYS A 122 -9.90 18.30 -5.95
N GLY A 123 -10.83 19.25 -5.91
CA GLY A 123 -11.32 19.97 -7.10
C GLY A 123 -12.36 19.23 -7.94
N ILE A 124 -12.65 17.97 -7.66
CA ILE A 124 -13.63 17.17 -8.42
C ILE A 124 -15.01 17.30 -7.79
N GLN A 125 -16.02 17.68 -8.60
CA GLN A 125 -17.40 17.73 -8.18
C GLN A 125 -18.00 16.32 -8.07
N LEU A 126 -18.61 16.03 -6.94
CA LEU A 126 -19.25 14.74 -6.66
C LEU A 126 -20.78 14.86 -6.91
N PRO A 127 -21.40 13.88 -7.59
CA PRO A 127 -22.85 13.89 -7.83
C PRO A 127 -23.65 13.88 -6.54
N GLU A 128 -24.83 14.52 -6.56
CA GLU A 128 -25.78 14.45 -5.44
C GLU A 128 -26.43 13.06 -5.34
N GLY A 129 -26.82 12.69 -4.11
CA GLY A 129 -27.61 11.49 -3.85
C GLY A 129 -26.83 10.18 -3.93
N MET A 130 -25.50 10.22 -3.95
CA MET A 130 -24.68 9.00 -3.89
C MET A 130 -24.76 8.34 -2.52
N LYS A 131 -24.67 7.01 -2.52
CA LYS A 131 -24.64 6.17 -1.33
C LYS A 131 -23.21 5.74 -1.01
N GLU A 132 -22.98 5.37 0.24
CA GLU A 132 -21.71 4.71 0.63
C GLU A 132 -21.46 3.47 -0.21
N ASN A 133 -20.21 3.28 -0.60
CA ASN A 133 -19.74 2.18 -1.45
C ASN A 133 -20.31 2.16 -2.87
N GLN A 134 -21.02 3.20 -3.31
CA GLN A 134 -21.52 3.30 -4.67
C GLN A 134 -20.37 3.56 -5.65
N LYS A 135 -20.42 2.89 -6.80
CA LYS A 135 -19.47 3.06 -7.90
C LYS A 135 -19.62 4.44 -8.53
N PHE A 136 -18.50 5.12 -8.81
CA PHE A 136 -18.48 6.31 -9.64
C PHE A 136 -18.73 5.97 -11.12
N ALA A 137 -19.27 6.91 -11.89
CA ALA A 137 -19.43 6.73 -13.34
C ALA A 137 -18.09 6.50 -14.05
N ALA A 138 -17.03 7.16 -13.59
CA ALA A 138 -15.64 6.90 -13.94
C ALA A 138 -14.78 7.05 -12.69
N PRO A 139 -13.66 6.32 -12.56
CA PRO A 139 -12.74 6.49 -11.44
C PRO A 139 -12.23 7.92 -11.34
N ILE A 140 -12.22 8.47 -10.13
CA ILE A 140 -11.73 9.82 -9.82
C ILE A 140 -10.33 9.76 -9.20
N ILE A 141 -9.48 10.73 -9.51
CA ILE A 141 -8.15 10.87 -8.90
C ILE A 141 -8.22 12.00 -7.89
N THR A 142 -7.93 11.67 -6.63
CA THR A 142 -7.98 12.58 -5.47
C THR A 142 -6.60 12.58 -4.81
N PRO A 143 -5.65 13.38 -5.32
CA PRO A 143 -4.28 13.35 -4.83
C PRO A 143 -4.17 13.83 -3.38
N THR A 144 -3.09 13.40 -2.72
CA THR A 144 -2.67 13.96 -1.45
C THR A 144 -1.23 14.46 -1.54
N THR A 145 -0.89 15.43 -0.71
CA THR A 145 0.51 15.76 -0.47
C THR A 145 1.20 14.57 0.19
N LYS A 146 2.50 14.43 -0.04
CA LYS A 146 3.35 13.51 0.74
C LYS A 146 4.10 14.34 1.77
N ALA A 147 3.53 14.45 2.95
CA ALA A 147 4.11 15.25 4.02
C ALA A 147 5.41 14.59 4.56
N SER A 148 6.44 15.39 4.78
CA SER A 148 7.63 14.95 5.51
C SER A 148 7.38 14.83 7.01
N GLU A 149 6.45 15.63 7.53
CA GLU A 149 5.98 15.62 8.92
C GLU A 149 4.48 15.88 8.94
N GLY A 150 3.75 15.26 9.87
CA GLY A 150 2.30 15.41 10.01
C GLY A 150 1.50 14.37 9.21
N HIS A 151 0.37 14.79 8.66
CA HIS A 151 -0.53 13.97 7.85
C HIS A 151 -0.56 14.45 6.40
N ASP A 152 -0.78 13.51 5.49
CA ASP A 152 -1.03 13.82 4.09
C ASP A 152 -2.36 14.55 3.96
N GLU A 153 -2.39 15.61 3.15
CA GLU A 153 -3.56 16.48 2.97
C GLU A 153 -4.09 16.36 1.54
N ASP A 154 -5.41 16.39 1.41
CA ASP A 154 -6.07 16.45 0.11
C ASP A 154 -5.61 17.69 -0.65
N ILE A 155 -5.26 17.53 -1.92
CA ILE A 155 -4.79 18.61 -2.78
C ILE A 155 -5.36 18.44 -4.19
N SER A 156 -5.76 19.51 -4.84
CA SER A 156 -6.23 19.45 -6.23
C SER A 156 -5.07 19.45 -7.23
N ARG A 157 -5.34 19.01 -8.46
CA ARG A 157 -4.43 19.13 -9.59
C ARG A 157 -3.91 20.55 -9.77
N GLU A 158 -4.83 21.51 -9.72
CA GLU A 158 -4.55 22.93 -9.93
C GLU A 158 -3.58 23.45 -8.87
N GLU A 159 -3.79 23.06 -7.62
CA GLU A 159 -2.91 23.43 -6.50
C GLU A 159 -1.54 22.77 -6.61
N ILE A 160 -1.46 21.48 -7.00
CA ILE A 160 -0.19 20.78 -7.23
C ILE A 160 0.67 21.54 -8.25
N ILE A 161 0.06 21.93 -9.38
CA ILE A 161 0.74 22.67 -10.45
C ILE A 161 1.10 24.08 -9.99
N ALA A 162 0.18 24.80 -9.36
CA ALA A 162 0.39 26.16 -8.88
C ALA A 162 1.49 26.26 -7.82
N GLN A 163 1.61 25.26 -6.95
CA GLN A 163 2.67 25.17 -5.94
C GLN A 163 4.00 24.64 -6.51
N GLY A 164 4.05 24.24 -7.78
CA GLY A 164 5.25 23.72 -8.41
C GLY A 164 5.70 22.33 -7.87
N LEU A 165 4.80 21.57 -7.24
CA LEU A 165 5.10 20.23 -6.73
C LEU A 165 5.34 19.25 -7.88
N VAL A 166 4.57 19.40 -8.97
CA VAL A 166 4.71 18.65 -10.23
C VAL A 166 4.38 19.61 -11.37
N SER A 167 5.13 19.55 -12.47
CA SER A 167 4.80 20.33 -13.66
C SER A 167 3.50 19.84 -14.30
N ALA A 168 2.80 20.70 -15.04
CA ALA A 168 1.54 20.35 -15.71
C ALA A 168 1.72 19.15 -16.69
N GLU A 169 2.85 19.11 -17.41
CA GLU A 169 3.16 18.03 -18.33
C GLU A 169 3.39 16.70 -17.61
N GLU A 170 4.19 16.72 -16.53
CA GLU A 170 4.45 15.52 -15.76
C GLU A 170 3.20 15.04 -15.03
N TYR A 171 2.41 15.97 -14.45
CA TYR A 171 1.15 15.60 -13.80
C TYR A 171 0.18 14.89 -14.76
N ALA A 172 0.08 15.35 -16.01
CA ALA A 172 -0.72 14.66 -17.03
C ALA A 172 -0.24 13.23 -17.29
N LYS A 173 1.09 12.99 -17.27
CA LYS A 173 1.65 11.64 -17.37
C LYS A 173 1.31 10.80 -16.14
N LEU A 174 1.42 11.37 -14.93
CA LEU A 174 1.04 10.67 -13.69
C LEU A 174 -0.43 10.26 -13.71
N GLU A 175 -1.34 11.14 -14.17
CA GLU A 175 -2.77 10.78 -14.33
C GLU A 175 -2.97 9.64 -15.32
N LEU A 176 -2.32 9.69 -16.48
CA LEU A 176 -2.41 8.64 -17.50
C LEU A 176 -1.96 7.29 -16.93
N TYR A 177 -0.79 7.25 -16.29
CA TYR A 177 -0.26 6.05 -15.67
C TYR A 177 -1.17 5.55 -14.55
N THR A 178 -1.62 6.43 -13.66
CA THR A 178 -2.54 6.11 -12.56
C THR A 178 -3.80 5.41 -13.06
N ARG A 179 -4.43 5.93 -14.12
CA ARG A 179 -5.63 5.33 -14.71
C ARG A 179 -5.35 3.98 -15.35
N ALA A 180 -4.25 3.87 -16.10
CA ALA A 180 -3.88 2.63 -16.79
C ALA A 180 -3.53 1.50 -15.81
N ILE A 181 -2.76 1.81 -14.75
CA ILE A 181 -2.42 0.86 -13.69
C ILE A 181 -3.68 0.42 -12.93
N PHE A 182 -4.56 1.36 -12.61
CA PHE A 182 -5.83 1.07 -11.91
C PHE A 182 -6.75 0.19 -12.76
N GLN A 183 -6.83 0.44 -14.06
CA GLN A 183 -7.58 -0.40 -14.99
C GLN A 183 -7.02 -1.83 -15.01
N ARG A 184 -5.71 -2.01 -15.16
CA ARG A 184 -5.05 -3.33 -15.12
C ARG A 184 -5.32 -4.03 -13.77
N GLY A 185 -5.17 -3.33 -12.65
CA GLY A 185 -5.46 -3.87 -11.32
C GLY A 185 -6.94 -4.26 -11.15
N THR A 186 -7.86 -3.48 -11.70
CA THR A 186 -9.30 -3.76 -11.70
C THR A 186 -9.62 -5.04 -12.50
N GLU A 187 -9.00 -5.22 -13.66
CA GLU A 187 -9.18 -6.42 -14.50
C GLU A 187 -8.63 -7.66 -13.79
N MET A 188 -7.45 -7.57 -13.19
CA MET A 188 -6.86 -8.68 -12.43
C MET A 188 -7.71 -9.03 -11.20
N ALA A 189 -8.20 -8.03 -10.46
CA ALA A 189 -9.08 -8.24 -9.32
C ALA A 189 -10.40 -8.92 -9.74
N ALA A 190 -10.98 -8.50 -10.85
CA ALA A 190 -12.22 -9.09 -11.38
C ALA A 190 -12.07 -10.58 -11.72
N GLN A 191 -10.92 -11.01 -12.25
CA GLN A 191 -10.62 -12.42 -12.51
C GLN A 191 -10.62 -13.26 -11.23
N MET A 192 -10.35 -12.62 -10.08
CA MET A 192 -10.35 -13.24 -8.76
C MET A 192 -11.67 -13.07 -7.99
N GLY A 193 -12.74 -12.59 -8.64
CA GLY A 193 -14.01 -12.31 -7.99
C GLY A 193 -13.97 -11.13 -7.02
N LEU A 194 -13.02 -10.23 -7.21
CA LEU A 194 -12.81 -9.04 -6.39
C LEU A 194 -13.09 -7.75 -7.17
N ILE A 195 -13.40 -6.72 -6.42
CA ILE A 195 -13.53 -5.34 -6.90
C ILE A 195 -12.40 -4.54 -6.30
N LEU A 196 -11.49 -3.98 -7.12
CA LEU A 196 -10.53 -2.98 -6.67
C LEU A 196 -11.27 -1.65 -6.49
N VAL A 197 -11.40 -1.23 -5.26
CA VAL A 197 -12.25 -0.09 -4.85
C VAL A 197 -11.50 1.22 -4.98
N ASP A 198 -10.37 1.31 -4.35
CA ASP A 198 -9.45 2.43 -4.38
C ASP A 198 -8.02 1.96 -4.11
N THR A 199 -7.06 2.76 -4.51
CA THR A 199 -5.65 2.53 -4.25
C THR A 199 -4.87 3.84 -4.34
N LYS A 200 -3.66 3.85 -3.82
CA LYS A 200 -2.70 4.93 -4.02
C LYS A 200 -1.49 4.45 -4.81
N TYR A 201 -0.95 5.33 -5.64
CA TYR A 201 0.32 5.12 -6.34
C TYR A 201 1.28 6.25 -6.01
N GLU A 202 2.54 5.88 -5.92
CA GLU A 202 3.64 6.83 -5.79
C GLU A 202 4.53 6.74 -7.02
N PHE A 203 5.00 7.89 -7.47
CA PHE A 203 5.91 7.99 -8.60
C PHE A 203 7.18 8.71 -8.19
N GLY A 204 8.26 8.39 -8.88
CA GLY A 204 9.55 9.05 -8.73
C GLY A 204 10.21 9.24 -10.08
N LYS A 205 11.30 9.99 -10.08
CA LYS A 205 12.05 10.30 -11.29
C LYS A 205 13.50 9.83 -11.14
N LYS A 206 14.03 9.22 -12.19
CA LYS A 206 15.43 8.86 -12.30
C LYS A 206 15.88 9.11 -13.75
N ASP A 207 16.96 9.86 -13.92
CA ASP A 207 17.53 10.15 -15.23
C ASP A 207 16.51 10.71 -16.27
N GLY A 208 15.57 11.55 -15.79
CA GLY A 208 14.51 12.13 -16.61
C GLY A 208 13.31 11.23 -16.88
N VAL A 209 13.34 9.96 -16.45
CA VAL A 209 12.27 8.98 -16.65
C VAL A 209 11.42 8.90 -15.39
N ILE A 210 10.08 8.83 -15.56
CA ILE A 210 9.12 8.61 -14.48
C ILE A 210 9.02 7.11 -14.22
N TYR A 211 9.16 6.73 -12.96
CA TYR A 211 9.02 5.37 -12.45
C TYR A 211 7.85 5.27 -11.48
N LEU A 212 7.12 4.17 -11.54
CA LEU A 212 6.24 3.75 -10.46
C LEU A 212 7.12 3.25 -9.31
N ILE A 213 6.92 3.78 -8.11
CA ILE A 213 7.72 3.44 -6.93
C ILE A 213 6.85 2.91 -5.80
N ASP A 214 7.48 2.45 -4.71
CA ASP A 214 6.84 1.87 -3.53
C ASP A 214 6.04 0.60 -3.85
N GLU A 215 4.97 0.34 -3.12
CA GLU A 215 4.07 -0.81 -3.29
C GLU A 215 2.82 -0.43 -4.07
N ILE A 216 2.25 -1.42 -4.77
CA ILE A 216 0.96 -1.27 -5.42
C ILE A 216 0.05 -2.46 -5.13
N HIS A 217 -1.25 -2.21 -5.07
CA HIS A 217 -2.31 -3.22 -4.98
C HIS A 217 -2.22 -4.16 -3.76
N THR A 218 -1.46 -3.80 -2.74
CA THR A 218 -1.40 -4.56 -1.48
C THR A 218 -2.59 -4.22 -0.58
N PRO A 219 -2.92 -5.06 0.41
CA PRO A 219 -3.95 -4.75 1.40
C PRO A 219 -3.68 -3.49 2.24
N ASP A 220 -2.43 -3.02 2.26
CA ASP A 220 -2.04 -1.80 2.98
C ASP A 220 -2.22 -0.53 2.13
N SER A 221 -2.06 -0.63 0.80
CA SER A 221 -2.21 0.48 -0.15
C SER A 221 -3.56 0.52 -0.86
N SER A 222 -4.34 -0.57 -0.83
CA SER A 222 -5.55 -0.74 -1.63
C SER A 222 -6.70 -1.32 -0.80
N ARG A 223 -7.91 -1.06 -1.27
CA ARG A 223 -9.13 -1.64 -0.73
C ARG A 223 -9.80 -2.51 -1.79
N TYR A 224 -10.22 -3.69 -1.36
CA TYR A 224 -10.97 -4.61 -2.21
C TYR A 224 -12.30 -4.97 -1.55
N PHE A 225 -13.36 -5.09 -2.38
CA PHE A 225 -14.59 -5.76 -2.00
C PHE A 225 -14.68 -7.12 -2.69
N TYR A 226 -15.38 -8.07 -2.08
CA TYR A 226 -15.83 -9.24 -2.80
C TYR A 226 -16.90 -8.83 -3.80
N ALA A 227 -16.80 -9.29 -5.05
CA ALA A 227 -17.79 -9.01 -6.09
C ALA A 227 -19.13 -9.69 -5.78
N ASP A 228 -19.06 -10.90 -5.20
CA ASP A 228 -20.24 -11.63 -4.75
C ASP A 228 -20.99 -10.89 -3.64
N GLY A 229 -22.29 -10.68 -3.87
CA GLY A 229 -23.19 -9.97 -2.96
C GLY A 229 -22.96 -8.45 -2.88
N TYR A 230 -22.06 -7.84 -3.69
CA TYR A 230 -21.82 -6.40 -3.65
C TYR A 230 -23.09 -5.59 -3.92
N GLN A 231 -23.82 -5.91 -5.01
CA GLN A 231 -25.01 -5.16 -5.41
C GLN A 231 -26.15 -5.32 -4.38
N GLU A 232 -26.30 -6.52 -3.82
CA GLU A 232 -27.32 -6.79 -2.81
C GLU A 232 -27.08 -5.97 -1.53
N ARG A 233 -25.84 -5.98 -1.03
CA ARG A 233 -25.46 -5.18 0.15
C ARG A 233 -25.59 -3.68 -0.11
N LEU A 234 -25.18 -3.21 -1.30
CA LEU A 234 -25.34 -1.81 -1.69
C LEU A 234 -26.82 -1.39 -1.70
N ALA A 235 -27.70 -2.22 -2.27
CA ALA A 235 -29.14 -1.94 -2.31
C ALA A 235 -29.76 -1.85 -0.91
N LYS A 236 -29.32 -2.70 0.01
CA LYS A 236 -29.78 -2.76 1.41
C LYS A 236 -29.11 -1.71 2.31
N GLY A 237 -28.05 -1.01 1.85
CA GLY A 237 -27.24 -0.12 2.68
C GLY A 237 -26.40 -0.84 3.72
N GLU A 238 -26.08 -2.11 3.46
CA GLU A 238 -25.22 -2.93 4.33
C GLU A 238 -23.74 -2.71 4.05
N ASN A 239 -22.89 -3.00 5.05
CA ASN A 239 -21.45 -2.96 4.89
C ASN A 239 -20.97 -3.98 3.85
N GLN A 240 -20.04 -3.57 3.00
CA GLN A 240 -19.43 -4.46 2.02
C GLN A 240 -18.48 -5.47 2.68
N LYS A 241 -18.46 -6.70 2.17
CA LYS A 241 -17.45 -7.67 2.55
C LYS A 241 -16.10 -7.24 1.94
N GLN A 242 -15.11 -6.98 2.80
CA GLN A 242 -13.83 -6.38 2.40
C GLN A 242 -12.66 -7.34 2.57
N LEU A 243 -11.69 -7.23 1.66
CA LEU A 243 -10.33 -7.73 1.81
C LEU A 243 -9.39 -6.56 2.07
N SER A 244 -9.07 -6.31 3.32
CA SER A 244 -8.16 -5.25 3.78
C SER A 244 -7.82 -5.48 5.25
N LYS A 245 -6.98 -4.64 5.82
CA LYS A 245 -6.72 -4.66 7.27
C LYS A 245 -7.86 -4.07 8.13
N GLU A 246 -9.04 -3.85 7.55
CA GLU A 246 -10.19 -3.27 8.25
C GLU A 246 -10.64 -4.11 9.46
N PHE A 247 -10.50 -5.45 9.38
CA PHE A 247 -10.80 -6.32 10.51
C PHE A 247 -9.92 -6.05 11.75
N VAL A 248 -8.65 -5.62 11.55
CA VAL A 248 -7.78 -5.21 12.66
C VAL A 248 -8.24 -3.88 13.23
N ARG A 249 -8.62 -2.92 12.37
CA ARG A 249 -9.16 -1.63 12.80
C ARG A 249 -10.46 -1.80 13.57
N GLN A 250 -11.37 -2.65 13.09
CA GLN A 250 -12.63 -2.94 13.76
C GLN A 250 -12.39 -3.53 15.15
N TRP A 251 -11.49 -4.53 15.25
CA TRP A 251 -11.11 -5.09 16.55
C TRP A 251 -10.54 -4.04 17.51
N LEU A 252 -9.68 -3.12 17.02
CA LEU A 252 -9.14 -2.03 17.81
C LEU A 252 -10.23 -1.09 18.30
N ILE A 253 -11.20 -0.73 17.46
CA ILE A 253 -12.36 0.11 17.82
C ILE A 253 -13.21 -0.57 18.90
N GLU A 254 -13.52 -1.85 18.74
CA GLU A 254 -14.27 -2.66 19.72
C GLU A 254 -13.56 -2.76 21.08
N ASN A 255 -12.23 -2.63 21.06
CA ASN A 255 -11.40 -2.57 22.28
C ASN A 255 -11.04 -1.13 22.68
N ASN A 256 -11.83 -0.13 22.25
CA ASN A 256 -11.72 1.29 22.63
C ASN A 256 -10.40 1.95 22.21
N PHE A 257 -9.81 1.53 21.07
CA PHE A 257 -8.60 2.14 20.54
C PHE A 257 -8.84 2.68 19.12
N GLN A 258 -8.52 3.96 18.93
CA GLN A 258 -8.61 4.67 17.64
C GLN A 258 -7.38 5.58 17.40
N GLY A 259 -6.29 5.35 18.13
CA GLY A 259 -5.07 6.16 17.99
C GLY A 259 -5.15 7.56 18.62
N LYS A 260 -6.19 7.84 19.42
CA LYS A 260 -6.36 9.14 20.09
C LYS A 260 -5.43 9.27 21.30
N GLU A 261 -5.09 10.51 21.63
CA GLU A 261 -4.27 10.80 22.81
C GLU A 261 -4.85 10.18 24.09
N GLY A 262 -3.99 9.59 24.90
CA GLY A 262 -4.36 8.91 26.15
C GLY A 262 -4.90 7.49 25.99
N GLN A 263 -5.18 7.02 24.79
CA GLN A 263 -5.58 5.64 24.55
C GLN A 263 -4.37 4.68 24.58
N LYS A 264 -4.58 3.47 25.07
CA LYS A 264 -3.56 2.41 25.06
C LYS A 264 -3.96 1.33 24.09
N VAL A 265 -2.98 0.85 23.31
CA VAL A 265 -3.19 -0.30 22.42
C VAL A 265 -3.62 -1.50 23.24
N PRO A 266 -4.74 -2.17 22.90
CA PRO A 266 -5.20 -3.34 23.62
C PRO A 266 -4.20 -4.50 23.52
N PHE A 267 -4.23 -5.39 24.50
CA PHE A 267 -3.36 -6.58 24.51
C PHE A 267 -3.72 -7.52 23.35
N MET A 268 -2.76 -7.77 22.47
CA MET A 268 -2.89 -8.72 21.38
C MET A 268 -2.47 -10.11 21.87
N SER A 269 -3.42 -11.06 21.99
CA SER A 269 -3.09 -12.46 22.30
C SER A 269 -2.32 -13.12 21.13
N ASP A 270 -1.62 -14.23 21.41
CA ASP A 270 -0.92 -14.97 20.36
C ASP A 270 -1.91 -15.62 19.37
N ASP A 271 -3.09 -16.03 19.85
CA ASP A 271 -4.16 -16.55 18.99
C ASP A 271 -4.69 -15.47 18.05
N PHE A 272 -4.86 -14.24 18.53
CA PHE A 272 -5.27 -13.12 17.69
C PHE A 272 -4.21 -12.77 16.63
N VAL A 273 -2.93 -12.75 17.02
CA VAL A 273 -1.81 -12.57 16.08
C VAL A 273 -1.81 -13.66 15.00
N ALA A 274 -2.05 -14.92 15.38
CA ALA A 274 -2.16 -16.02 14.42
C ALA A 274 -3.37 -15.85 13.47
N GLN A 275 -4.51 -15.43 13.97
CA GLN A 275 -5.68 -15.12 13.14
C GLN A 275 -5.38 -13.99 12.14
N ILE A 276 -4.69 -12.93 12.56
CA ILE A 276 -4.28 -11.86 11.64
C ILE A 276 -3.35 -12.42 10.56
N SER A 277 -2.38 -13.23 10.93
CA SER A 277 -1.44 -13.86 9.99
C SER A 277 -2.17 -14.69 8.93
N GLU A 278 -3.07 -15.58 9.34
CA GLU A 278 -3.86 -16.39 8.41
C GLU A 278 -4.75 -15.52 7.49
N ARG A 279 -5.29 -14.41 8.01
CA ARG A 279 -6.03 -13.44 7.19
C ARG A 279 -5.16 -12.78 6.13
N TYR A 280 -3.91 -12.41 6.43
CA TYR A 280 -2.99 -11.88 5.42
C TYR A 280 -2.64 -12.93 4.37
N ILE A 281 -2.48 -14.20 4.75
CA ILE A 281 -2.26 -15.29 3.80
C ILE A 281 -3.50 -15.50 2.92
N GLU A 282 -4.70 -15.51 3.50
CA GLU A 282 -5.96 -15.55 2.74
C GLU A 282 -6.05 -14.38 1.74
N LEU A 283 -5.69 -13.18 2.17
CA LEU A 283 -5.63 -11.99 1.29
C LEU A 283 -4.68 -12.20 0.12
N PHE A 284 -3.48 -12.74 0.37
CA PHE A 284 -2.53 -13.07 -0.68
C PHE A 284 -3.15 -14.03 -1.71
N GLU A 285 -3.68 -15.15 -1.26
CA GLU A 285 -4.25 -16.17 -2.15
C GLU A 285 -5.45 -15.65 -2.96
N HIS A 286 -6.31 -14.83 -2.35
CA HIS A 286 -7.44 -14.21 -3.07
C HIS A 286 -7.02 -13.14 -4.05
N ILE A 287 -6.05 -12.29 -3.71
CA ILE A 287 -5.62 -11.18 -4.57
C ILE A 287 -4.78 -11.69 -5.73
N THR A 288 -3.93 -12.67 -5.50
CA THR A 288 -2.96 -13.15 -6.50
C THR A 288 -3.44 -14.37 -7.29
N GLY A 289 -4.32 -15.17 -6.72
CA GLY A 289 -4.70 -16.48 -7.23
C GLY A 289 -3.64 -17.58 -7.01
N ASP A 290 -2.51 -17.23 -6.42
CA ASP A 290 -1.42 -18.16 -6.14
C ASP A 290 -1.55 -18.76 -4.74
N LYS A 291 -1.05 -19.98 -4.55
CA LYS A 291 -0.90 -20.56 -3.23
C LYS A 291 0.25 -19.92 -2.47
N PHE A 292 0.01 -19.52 -1.22
CA PHE A 292 1.04 -18.94 -0.37
C PHE A 292 2.03 -20.00 0.12
N VAL A 293 3.30 -19.82 -0.22
CA VAL A 293 4.40 -20.68 0.25
C VAL A 293 5.09 -19.96 1.40
N ARG A 294 4.88 -20.44 2.63
CA ARG A 294 5.49 -19.86 3.82
C ARG A 294 7.00 -19.97 3.76
N ALA A 295 7.71 -18.86 3.85
CA ALA A 295 9.15 -18.85 4.03
C ALA A 295 9.53 -19.33 5.45
N GLU A 296 10.74 -19.85 5.60
CA GLU A 296 11.23 -20.27 6.91
C GLU A 296 11.32 -19.08 7.88
N LEU A 297 10.85 -19.33 9.11
CA LEU A 297 10.87 -18.36 10.20
C LEU A 297 12.04 -18.58 11.17
N GLU A 298 12.88 -19.57 10.95
CA GLU A 298 14.08 -19.79 11.73
C GLU A 298 15.15 -18.80 11.28
N ASP A 299 15.53 -17.89 12.15
CA ASP A 299 16.46 -16.79 11.88
C ASP A 299 16.19 -15.98 10.60
N VAL A 300 15.01 -15.36 10.54
CA VAL A 300 14.58 -14.51 9.42
C VAL A 300 15.59 -13.39 9.12
N ASN A 301 16.22 -12.81 10.17
CA ASN A 301 17.21 -11.76 9.98
C ASN A 301 18.46 -12.28 9.25
N ALA A 302 18.98 -13.43 9.63
CA ALA A 302 20.14 -14.04 8.96
C ALA A 302 19.81 -14.39 7.50
N ARG A 303 18.65 -15.00 7.23
CA ARG A 303 18.19 -15.31 5.88
C ARG A 303 18.14 -14.06 4.99
N ILE A 304 17.48 -13.01 5.47
CA ILE A 304 17.35 -11.75 4.73
C ILE A 304 18.72 -11.12 4.48
N PHE A 305 19.56 -11.03 5.51
CA PHE A 305 20.91 -10.48 5.40
C PHE A 305 21.76 -11.23 4.38
N GLN A 306 21.74 -12.55 4.42
CA GLN A 306 22.49 -13.39 3.49
C GLN A 306 22.00 -13.19 2.04
N ASN A 307 20.70 -13.26 1.80
CA ASN A 307 20.10 -13.13 0.46
C ASN A 307 20.40 -11.76 -0.15
N ILE A 308 20.32 -10.69 0.64
CA ILE A 308 20.64 -9.33 0.19
C ILE A 308 22.14 -9.20 -0.09
N THR A 309 23.00 -9.67 0.81
CA THR A 309 24.47 -9.58 0.66
C THR A 309 24.93 -10.31 -0.59
N GLU A 310 24.39 -11.51 -0.81
CA GLU A 310 24.69 -12.30 -2.01
C GLU A 310 24.24 -11.58 -3.29
N PHE A 311 23.05 -10.97 -3.28
CA PHE A 311 22.57 -10.21 -4.42
C PHE A 311 23.44 -8.99 -4.71
N ILE A 312 23.74 -8.16 -3.70
CA ILE A 312 24.57 -6.95 -3.85
C ILE A 312 25.95 -7.33 -4.41
N THR A 313 26.59 -8.38 -3.86
CA THR A 313 27.96 -8.79 -4.27
C THR A 313 28.01 -9.30 -5.71
N LYS A 314 26.92 -9.90 -6.21
CA LYS A 314 26.91 -10.53 -7.55
C LYS A 314 26.33 -9.63 -8.64
N LYS A 315 25.50 -8.65 -8.29
CA LYS A 315 24.66 -7.93 -9.26
C LYS A 315 24.77 -6.41 -9.22
N LEU A 316 25.20 -5.81 -8.11
CA LEU A 316 25.43 -4.39 -7.95
C LEU A 316 26.92 -4.07 -7.71
#